data_c04487ee6fd62e5829eb48f90b7f858b
#
_entry.id   c04487ee6fd62e5829eb48f90b7f858b
#
_cell.length_a   1.000
_cell.length_b   1.000
_cell.length_c   1.000
_cell.angle_alpha   90.00
_cell.angle_beta   90.00
_cell.angle_gamma   90.00
#
_symmetry.space_group_name_H-M   'P 1'
#
loop_
_entity.id
_entity.type
_entity.pdbx_description
1 polymer ?
#
loop_
_entity_poly.entity_id
_entity_poly.type
_entity_poly.pdbx_seq_one_letter_code
_entity_poly.pdbx_strand_id
1 'polypeptide(L)'
;MPVIIECRMDNADEEVAKLIEWLRKHPEKASSYQWRKLDSYRWRSLLMQRPKYAKYCDWSKIDGNDWCVLLCAKPQFAKHCNWSKLEGADWAQLQARRPEFAAPCDWSLLGERDWERLLAFQPQFANKR
;
A
#
# COMPACT_ATOMS: atom_id res chain seq x y z
N MET A 1 18.85 4.78 23.48
CA MET A 1 18.00 3.61 23.49
C MET A 1 17.41 3.38 22.12
N PRO A 2 17.91 2.43 21.37
CA PRO A 2 17.35 2.12 20.05
C PRO A 2 15.90 1.68 20.13
N VAL A 3 15.50 1.24 21.29
CA VAL A 3 14.14 0.79 21.58
C VAL A 3 13.07 1.84 21.26
N ILE A 4 13.41 3.12 21.38
CA ILE A 4 12.44 4.20 21.16
C ILE A 4 12.01 4.28 19.70
N ILE A 5 12.93 4.06 18.76
CA ILE A 5 12.62 4.12 17.33
C ILE A 5 11.79 2.91 16.94
N GLU A 6 12.13 1.74 17.45
CA GLU A 6 11.38 0.52 17.22
C GLU A 6 9.95 0.65 17.75
N CYS A 7 9.79 1.29 18.89
CA CYS A 7 8.49 1.49 19.51
C CYS A 7 7.52 2.30 18.63
N ARG A 8 8.02 3.22 17.80
CA ARG A 8 7.15 4.01 16.93
C ARG A 8 6.49 3.18 15.84
N MET A 9 7.26 2.32 15.20
CA MET A 9 6.72 1.43 14.18
C MET A 9 5.86 0.36 14.81
N ASP A 10 6.34 -0.18 15.94
CA ASP A 10 5.58 -1.17 16.71
C ASP A 10 4.28 -0.60 17.21
N ASN A 11 4.26 0.70 17.59
CA ASN A 11 3.03 1.34 18.05
C ASN A 11 1.95 1.38 16.98
N ALA A 12 2.31 1.68 15.74
CA ALA A 12 1.33 1.70 14.66
C ALA A 12 0.76 0.31 14.42
N ASP A 13 1.62 -0.71 14.39
CA ASP A 13 1.17 -2.08 14.20
C ASP A 13 0.38 -2.58 15.40
N GLU A 14 0.79 -2.21 16.62
CA GLU A 14 0.04 -2.54 17.82
C GLU A 14 -1.32 -1.88 17.83
N GLU A 15 -1.39 -0.61 17.42
CA GLU A 15 -2.67 0.11 17.33
C GLU A 15 -3.62 -0.59 16.38
N VAL A 16 -3.11 -1.00 15.21
CA VAL A 16 -3.92 -1.72 14.23
C VAL A 16 -4.36 -3.07 14.79
N ALA A 17 -3.46 -3.80 15.46
CA ALA A 17 -3.80 -5.08 16.07
C ALA A 17 -4.90 -4.91 17.12
N LYS A 18 -4.79 -3.88 17.95
CA LYS A 18 -5.82 -3.58 18.95
C LYS A 18 -7.13 -3.17 18.32
N LEU A 19 -7.07 -2.39 17.24
CA LEU A 19 -8.27 -2.01 16.51
C LEU A 19 -8.96 -3.22 15.91
N ILE A 20 -8.21 -4.12 15.30
CA ILE A 20 -8.76 -5.35 14.72
C ILE A 20 -9.47 -6.17 15.82
N GLU A 21 -8.83 -6.32 16.97
CA GLU A 21 -9.41 -7.07 18.08
C GLU A 21 -10.68 -6.40 18.60
N TRP A 22 -10.65 -5.07 18.72
CA TRP A 22 -11.82 -4.31 19.16
C TRP A 22 -12.98 -4.45 18.17
N LEU A 23 -12.69 -4.35 16.87
CA LEU A 23 -13.71 -4.49 15.83
C LEU A 23 -14.27 -5.92 15.79
N ARG A 24 -13.44 -6.90 16.07
CA ARG A 24 -13.88 -8.29 16.15
C ARG A 24 -14.89 -8.49 17.28
N LYS A 25 -14.65 -7.82 18.41
CA LYS A 25 -15.54 -7.90 19.56
C LYS A 25 -16.77 -7.02 19.43
N HIS A 26 -16.71 -5.96 18.62
CA HIS A 26 -17.78 -4.98 18.46
C HIS A 26 -18.10 -4.75 16.98
N PRO A 27 -18.51 -5.80 16.25
CA PRO A 27 -18.74 -5.67 14.81
C PRO A 27 -19.82 -4.65 14.46
N GLU A 28 -20.78 -4.46 15.35
CA GLU A 28 -21.87 -3.49 15.16
C GLU A 28 -21.37 -2.04 15.20
N LYS A 29 -20.18 -1.80 15.73
CA LYS A 29 -19.63 -0.46 15.86
C LYS A 29 -18.69 -0.09 14.70
N ALA A 30 -18.45 -1.00 13.78
CA ALA A 30 -17.54 -0.74 12.67
C ALA A 30 -18.02 0.43 11.80
N SER A 31 -19.32 0.52 11.54
CA SER A 31 -19.86 1.59 10.69
C SER A 31 -19.74 2.98 11.32
N SER A 32 -19.65 3.08 12.62
CA SER A 32 -19.57 4.35 13.33
C SER A 32 -18.16 4.69 13.82
N TYR A 33 -17.18 3.83 13.57
CA TYR A 33 -15.82 4.10 13.99
C TYR A 33 -15.27 5.33 13.26
N GLN A 34 -14.38 6.08 13.91
CA GLN A 34 -13.79 7.27 13.30
C GLN A 34 -12.62 6.88 12.40
N TRP A 35 -12.93 6.35 11.23
CA TRP A 35 -11.94 5.85 10.28
C TRP A 35 -10.94 6.92 9.84
N ARG A 36 -11.32 8.19 9.88
CA ARG A 36 -10.45 9.31 9.53
C ARG A 36 -9.20 9.42 10.42
N LYS A 37 -9.18 8.72 11.55
CA LYS A 37 -8.02 8.69 12.43
C LYS A 37 -6.87 7.87 11.86
N LEU A 38 -7.16 7.00 10.91
CA LEU A 38 -6.12 6.16 10.32
C LEU A 38 -5.38 6.93 9.24
N ASP A 39 -4.05 6.95 9.35
CA ASP A 39 -3.19 7.50 8.32
C ASP A 39 -2.90 6.43 7.25
N SER A 40 -2.06 6.79 6.27
CA SER A 40 -1.74 5.91 5.16
C SER A 40 -1.19 4.56 5.62
N TYR A 41 -0.21 4.58 6.53
CA TYR A 41 0.42 3.34 7.01
C TYR A 41 -0.57 2.45 7.75
N ARG A 42 -1.39 3.04 8.62
CA ARG A 42 -2.36 2.27 9.40
C ARG A 42 -3.44 1.67 8.52
N TRP A 43 -3.90 2.41 7.51
CA TRP A 43 -4.81 1.84 6.52
C TRP A 43 -4.18 0.66 5.78
N ARG A 44 -2.93 0.83 5.34
CA ARG A 44 -2.23 -0.27 4.66
C ARG A 44 -2.18 -1.50 5.54
N SER A 45 -1.75 -1.34 6.79
CA SER A 45 -1.64 -2.45 7.74
C SER A 45 -2.98 -3.13 7.97
N LEU A 46 -4.03 -2.34 8.17
CA LEU A 46 -5.37 -2.89 8.41
C LEU A 46 -5.89 -3.66 7.19
N LEU A 47 -5.78 -3.08 6.00
CA LEU A 47 -6.30 -3.70 4.78
C LEU A 47 -5.55 -4.97 4.39
N MET A 48 -4.25 -5.03 4.70
CA MET A 48 -3.48 -6.24 4.45
C MET A 48 -3.91 -7.39 5.32
N GLN A 49 -4.31 -7.10 6.55
CA GLN A 49 -4.74 -8.11 7.51
C GLN A 49 -6.23 -8.42 7.42
N ARG A 50 -7.05 -7.41 7.17
CA ARG A 50 -8.50 -7.54 7.15
C ARG A 50 -9.09 -6.72 5.99
N PRO A 51 -9.02 -7.24 4.78
CA PRO A 51 -9.50 -6.49 3.61
C PRO A 51 -10.98 -6.13 3.64
N LYS A 52 -11.76 -6.80 4.48
CA LYS A 52 -13.19 -6.50 4.59
C LYS A 52 -13.49 -5.07 5.06
N TYR A 53 -12.52 -4.41 5.70
CA TYR A 53 -12.72 -3.03 6.14
C TYR A 53 -12.46 -2.00 5.03
N ALA A 54 -12.17 -2.46 3.83
CA ALA A 54 -11.96 -1.59 2.67
C ALA A 54 -13.17 -0.70 2.38
N LYS A 55 -14.37 -1.18 2.70
CA LYS A 55 -15.60 -0.40 2.48
C LYS A 55 -15.65 0.89 3.27
N TYR A 56 -14.84 1.02 4.31
CA TYR A 56 -14.75 2.23 5.11
C TYR A 56 -13.56 3.12 4.75
N CYS A 57 -12.73 2.67 3.82
CA CYS A 57 -11.46 3.34 3.54
C CYS A 57 -11.64 4.61 2.73
N ASP A 58 -11.00 5.68 3.18
CA ASP A 58 -10.79 6.87 2.37
C ASP A 58 -9.50 6.64 1.56
N TRP A 59 -9.66 6.20 0.32
CA TRP A 59 -8.54 5.83 -0.53
C TRP A 59 -7.60 6.99 -0.82
N SER A 60 -8.08 8.23 -0.69
CA SER A 60 -7.25 9.42 -0.90
C SER A 60 -6.14 9.56 0.14
N LYS A 61 -6.28 8.88 1.27
CA LYS A 61 -5.28 8.94 2.34
C LYS A 61 -4.07 8.05 2.10
N ILE A 62 -4.17 7.11 1.18
CA ILE A 62 -3.09 6.16 0.94
C ILE A 62 -2.08 6.79 -0.03
N ASP A 63 -0.83 6.92 0.41
CA ASP A 63 0.22 7.47 -0.42
C ASP A 63 0.81 6.44 -1.39
N GLY A 64 1.69 6.89 -2.29
CA GLY A 64 2.22 6.05 -3.35
C GLY A 64 2.98 4.82 -2.85
N ASN A 65 3.80 5.00 -1.82
CA ASN A 65 4.57 3.89 -1.27
C ASN A 65 3.65 2.83 -0.66
N ASP A 66 2.65 3.26 0.10
CA ASP A 66 1.72 2.33 0.72
C ASP A 66 0.83 1.68 -0.32
N TRP A 67 0.44 2.42 -1.39
CA TRP A 67 -0.25 1.80 -2.52
C TRP A 67 0.56 0.68 -3.14
N CYS A 68 1.86 0.91 -3.34
CA CYS A 68 2.74 -0.09 -3.94
C CYS A 68 2.74 -1.37 -3.10
N VAL A 69 2.94 -1.24 -1.78
CA VAL A 69 2.95 -2.40 -0.88
C VAL A 69 1.59 -3.08 -0.86
N LEU A 70 0.52 -2.31 -0.78
CA LEU A 70 -0.83 -2.85 -0.70
C LEU A 70 -1.20 -3.61 -1.98
N LEU A 71 -0.90 -3.05 -3.15
CA LEU A 71 -1.23 -3.70 -4.42
C LEU A 71 -0.41 -4.96 -4.67
N CYS A 72 0.83 -5.00 -4.18
CA CYS A 72 1.63 -6.22 -4.28
C CYS A 72 0.99 -7.38 -3.52
N ALA A 73 0.36 -7.10 -2.38
CA ALA A 73 -0.27 -8.11 -1.54
C ALA A 73 -1.75 -8.32 -1.88
N LYS A 74 -2.46 -7.25 -2.22
CA LYS A 74 -3.91 -7.25 -2.44
C LYS A 74 -4.25 -6.54 -3.75
N PRO A 75 -3.95 -7.15 -4.90
CA PRO A 75 -4.15 -6.49 -6.20
C PRO A 75 -5.61 -6.14 -6.50
N GLN A 76 -6.56 -6.74 -5.80
CA GLN A 76 -7.98 -6.43 -5.97
C GLN A 76 -8.32 -4.98 -5.65
N PHE A 77 -7.46 -4.28 -4.89
CA PHE A 77 -7.70 -2.87 -4.57
C PHE A 77 -7.25 -1.89 -5.66
N ALA A 78 -6.72 -2.40 -6.77
CA ALA A 78 -6.25 -1.55 -7.87
C ALA A 78 -7.35 -0.63 -8.41
N LYS A 79 -8.59 -1.09 -8.39
CA LYS A 79 -9.74 -0.29 -8.88
C LYS A 79 -9.94 1.01 -8.10
N HIS A 80 -9.38 1.10 -6.90
CA HIS A 80 -9.48 2.31 -6.06
C HIS A 80 -8.23 3.18 -6.12
N CYS A 81 -7.18 2.73 -6.81
CA CYS A 81 -5.89 3.39 -6.79
C CYS A 81 -5.87 4.65 -7.64
N ASN A 82 -5.37 5.73 -7.06
CA ASN A 82 -5.00 6.90 -7.83
C ASN A 82 -3.55 6.71 -8.29
N TRP A 83 -3.39 6.26 -9.53
CA TRP A 83 -2.08 5.91 -10.08
C TRP A 83 -1.11 7.08 -10.11
N SER A 84 -1.62 8.32 -10.13
CA SER A 84 -0.78 9.52 -10.15
C SER A 84 0.02 9.70 -8.86
N LYS A 85 -0.32 9.00 -7.79
CA LYS A 85 0.42 9.05 -6.55
C LYS A 85 1.70 8.23 -6.56
N LEU A 86 1.85 7.32 -7.52
CA LEU A 86 3.03 6.46 -7.60
C LEU A 86 4.18 7.21 -8.27
N GLU A 87 5.33 7.19 -7.63
CA GLU A 87 6.57 7.73 -8.17
C GLU A 87 7.34 6.63 -8.90
N GLY A 88 8.49 7.00 -9.51
CA GLY A 88 9.27 6.05 -10.28
C GLY A 88 9.67 4.80 -9.51
N ALA A 89 10.14 4.97 -8.27
CA ALA A 89 10.54 3.83 -7.44
C ALA A 89 9.34 2.93 -7.11
N ASP A 90 8.17 3.53 -6.87
CA ASP A 90 6.95 2.77 -6.59
C ASP A 90 6.54 1.94 -7.80
N TRP A 91 6.56 2.56 -8.99
CA TRP A 91 6.25 1.86 -10.24
C TRP A 91 7.20 0.71 -10.50
N ALA A 92 8.51 0.94 -10.31
CA ALA A 92 9.50 -0.11 -10.53
C ALA A 92 9.25 -1.30 -9.61
N GLN A 93 8.98 -1.05 -8.35
CA GLN A 93 8.71 -2.09 -7.37
C GLN A 93 7.41 -2.83 -7.69
N LEU A 94 6.37 -2.10 -8.06
CA LEU A 94 5.08 -2.71 -8.39
C LEU A 94 5.19 -3.57 -9.64
N GLN A 95 5.81 -3.05 -10.71
CA GLN A 95 5.95 -3.80 -11.94
C GLN A 95 6.84 -5.04 -11.77
N ALA A 96 7.84 -4.96 -10.90
CA ALA A 96 8.71 -6.12 -10.63
C ALA A 96 7.92 -7.29 -10.04
N ARG A 97 6.90 -7.00 -9.25
CA ARG A 97 6.09 -8.02 -8.57
C ARG A 97 4.76 -8.29 -9.22
N ARG A 98 4.16 -7.28 -9.86
CA ARG A 98 2.84 -7.35 -10.45
C ARG A 98 2.86 -6.74 -11.85
N PRO A 99 3.50 -7.43 -12.82
CA PRO A 99 3.61 -6.86 -14.17
C PRO A 99 2.27 -6.68 -14.89
N GLU A 100 1.22 -7.29 -14.38
CA GLU A 100 -0.13 -7.09 -14.93
C GLU A 100 -0.61 -5.63 -14.82
N PHE A 101 0.04 -4.80 -13.98
CA PHE A 101 -0.31 -3.39 -13.86
C PHE A 101 0.49 -2.49 -14.81
N ALA A 102 1.02 -3.05 -15.89
CA ALA A 102 1.80 -2.27 -16.86
C ALA A 102 0.98 -1.20 -17.57
N ALA A 103 -0.33 -1.45 -17.82
CA ALA A 103 -1.17 -0.53 -18.57
C ALA A 103 -1.26 0.87 -17.94
N PRO A 104 -1.49 1.02 -16.64
CA PRO A 104 -1.57 2.36 -16.03
C PRO A 104 -0.22 2.99 -15.74
N CYS A 105 0.89 2.29 -15.97
CA CYS A 105 2.22 2.76 -15.59
C CYS A 105 2.68 3.95 -16.43
N ASP A 106 3.16 4.99 -15.74
CA ASP A 106 3.87 6.09 -16.39
C ASP A 106 5.36 5.76 -16.40
N TRP A 107 5.82 5.17 -17.49
CA TRP A 107 7.21 4.72 -17.61
C TRP A 107 8.22 5.86 -17.57
N SER A 108 7.78 7.09 -17.90
CA SER A 108 8.67 8.24 -17.91
C SER A 108 9.15 8.64 -16.52
N LEU A 109 8.47 8.17 -15.48
CA LEU A 109 8.86 8.46 -14.11
C LEU A 109 10.02 7.63 -13.60
N LEU A 110 10.37 6.55 -14.30
CA LEU A 110 11.45 5.66 -13.86
C LEU A 110 12.82 6.24 -14.19
N GLY A 111 13.66 6.37 -13.16
CA GLY A 111 15.07 6.74 -13.35
C GLY A 111 15.93 5.53 -13.66
N GLU A 112 17.22 5.74 -13.87
CA GLU A 112 18.14 4.66 -14.23
C GLU A 112 18.13 3.52 -13.22
N ARG A 113 18.18 3.82 -11.94
CA ARG A 113 18.18 2.78 -10.89
C ARG A 113 16.88 2.02 -10.87
N ASP A 114 15.79 2.71 -11.14
CA ASP A 114 14.47 2.07 -11.20
C ASP A 114 14.44 1.08 -12.36
N TRP A 115 14.95 1.47 -13.53
CA TRP A 115 15.03 0.61 -14.69
C TRP A 115 15.93 -0.59 -14.46
N GLU A 116 17.10 -0.37 -13.87
CA GLU A 116 18.02 -1.47 -13.56
C GLU A 116 17.35 -2.51 -12.67
N ARG A 117 16.67 -2.04 -11.64
CA ARG A 117 15.99 -2.93 -10.69
C ARG A 117 14.85 -3.66 -11.37
N LEU A 118 14.03 -2.93 -12.13
CA LEU A 118 12.88 -3.53 -12.81
C LEU A 118 13.31 -4.58 -13.83
N LEU A 119 14.27 -4.25 -14.67
CA LEU A 119 14.70 -5.15 -15.75
C LEU A 119 15.39 -6.41 -15.23
N ALA A 120 15.95 -6.36 -14.01
CA ALA A 120 16.50 -7.55 -13.38
C ALA A 120 15.41 -8.61 -13.12
N PHE A 121 14.17 -8.19 -12.86
CA PHE A 121 13.05 -9.10 -12.59
C PHE A 121 12.14 -9.29 -13.79
N GLN A 122 11.97 -8.24 -14.61
CA GLN A 122 11.01 -8.24 -15.71
C GLN A 122 11.67 -7.70 -16.97
N PRO A 123 12.59 -8.49 -17.59
CA PRO A 123 13.34 -8.01 -18.76
C PRO A 123 12.46 -7.65 -19.96
N GLN A 124 11.24 -8.19 -20.02
CA GLN A 124 10.33 -7.89 -21.14
C GLN A 124 9.96 -6.42 -21.23
N PHE A 125 10.14 -5.64 -20.15
CA PHE A 125 9.80 -4.21 -20.16
C PHE A 125 10.92 -3.33 -20.73
N ALA A 126 12.01 -3.92 -21.23
CA ALA A 126 13.11 -3.16 -21.85
C ALA A 126 12.60 -2.26 -23.00
N ASN A 127 11.57 -2.70 -23.70
CA ASN A 127 11.00 -1.94 -24.83
C ASN A 127 10.19 -0.71 -24.36
N LYS A 128 9.95 -0.57 -23.06
CA LYS A 128 9.26 0.59 -22.49
C LYS A 128 10.24 1.70 -22.10
N ARG A 129 11.52 1.41 -22.03
CA ARG A 129 12.54 2.37 -21.63
C ARG A 129 12.86 3.44 -22.68
#